data_427b43eb744aef1289dd3cdd005ab543
#
_entry.id   427b43eb744aef1289dd3cdd005ab543
#
_cell.length_a   1.000
_cell.length_b   1.000
_cell.length_c   1.000
_cell.angle_alpha   90.00
_cell.angle_beta   90.00
_cell.angle_gamma   90.00
#
_symmetry.space_group_name_H-M   'P 1'
#
loop_
_entity.id
_entity.type
_entity.pdbx_description
1 polymer ?
#
loop_
_entity_poly.entity_id
_entity_poly.type
_entity_poly.pdbx_seq_one_letter_code
_entity_poly.pdbx_strand_id
1 'polypeptide(L)'
;LHHYVNLQTNRDGLSNVISKIKQISPTRTYSMIMGAHGSGWIPKNKTRRRTRSIGGLTASEQFDISEIADAIAMNGIKLQFLCFDDCYMSNVEVAYDLKDVTRYIIASTSEVMDTGIPYETVYRYMASGEPNYEAIVKGFLSYYSAPNPYPYGSLSVIDCNYVEDMARVIRQFNHSGTDAPSGAEVAPQDPYEMENHNCLLYTSPSPR
;
A
#
# COMPACT_ATOMS: atom_id res chain seq x y z
N LEU A 1 10.02 -11.09 22.78
CA LEU A 1 9.60 -9.71 22.45
C LEU A 1 10.83 -8.82 22.52
N HIS A 2 11.25 -8.25 21.40
CA HIS A 2 12.30 -7.24 21.38
C HIS A 2 11.64 -5.88 21.39
N HIS A 3 11.95 -5.05 22.40
CA HIS A 3 11.54 -3.67 22.43
C HIS A 3 12.59 -2.82 21.70
N TYR A 4 12.17 -2.11 20.69
CA TYR A 4 12.98 -1.10 20.04
C TYR A 4 12.61 0.27 20.60
N VAL A 5 13.59 0.96 21.14
CA VAL A 5 13.43 2.35 21.60
C VAL A 5 13.93 3.25 20.48
N ASN A 6 13.10 4.21 20.06
CA ASN A 6 13.41 5.18 19.00
C ASN A 6 13.55 4.57 17.57
N LEU A 7 12.57 3.77 17.13
CA LEU A 7 12.45 3.42 15.73
C LEU A 7 12.27 4.70 14.89
N GLN A 8 13.21 4.94 13.99
CA GLN A 8 13.07 6.04 13.05
C GLN A 8 12.14 5.63 11.91
N THR A 9 11.11 6.45 11.67
CA THR A 9 10.18 6.25 10.56
C THR A 9 10.81 6.79 9.27
N ASN A 10 11.78 6.04 8.76
CA ASN A 10 12.50 6.30 7.51
C ASN A 10 13.10 5.00 6.97
N ARG A 11 13.65 5.08 5.75
CA ARG A 11 14.30 3.98 5.06
C ARG A 11 15.28 3.20 5.94
N ASP A 12 16.19 3.89 6.62
CA ASP A 12 17.28 3.25 7.36
C ASP A 12 16.76 2.55 8.63
N GLY A 13 15.79 3.18 9.32
CA GLY A 13 15.12 2.57 10.47
C GLY A 13 14.39 1.27 10.09
N LEU A 14 13.62 1.29 9.01
CA LEU A 14 12.92 0.10 8.53
C LEU A 14 13.91 -0.97 8.05
N SER A 15 14.97 -0.58 7.31
CA SER A 15 16.00 -1.51 6.86
C SER A 15 16.69 -2.22 8.02
N ASN A 16 16.98 -1.51 9.10
CA ASN A 16 17.57 -2.09 10.33
C ASN A 16 16.63 -3.11 10.98
N VAL A 17 15.31 -2.83 11.02
CA VAL A 17 14.31 -3.78 11.54
C VAL A 17 14.29 -5.06 10.69
N ILE A 18 14.21 -4.92 9.36
CA ILE A 18 14.20 -6.06 8.44
C ILE A 18 15.49 -6.88 8.60
N SER A 19 16.64 -6.24 8.66
CA SER A 19 17.93 -6.89 8.88
C SER A 19 17.93 -7.72 10.18
N LYS A 20 17.38 -7.13 11.25
CA LYS A 20 17.28 -7.82 12.54
C LYS A 20 16.34 -9.01 12.51
N ILE A 21 15.20 -8.88 11.83
CA ILE A 21 14.26 -9.99 11.62
C ILE A 21 14.95 -11.14 10.88
N LYS A 22 15.69 -10.84 9.82
CA LYS A 22 16.46 -11.85 9.06
C LYS A 22 17.48 -12.60 9.91
N GLN A 23 18.12 -11.90 10.86
CA GLN A 23 19.09 -12.53 11.79
C GLN A 23 18.39 -13.46 12.78
N ILE A 24 17.22 -13.06 13.30
CA ILE A 24 16.49 -13.82 14.34
C ILE A 24 15.73 -15.01 13.71
N SER A 25 15.15 -14.79 12.54
CA SER A 25 14.32 -15.79 11.84
C SER A 25 14.76 -15.91 10.37
N PRO A 26 15.90 -16.54 10.11
CA PRO A 26 16.38 -16.75 8.75
C PRO A 26 15.45 -17.70 8.00
N THR A 27 14.92 -17.24 6.88
CA THR A 27 14.06 -18.01 5.98
C THR A 27 14.32 -17.61 4.52
N ARG A 28 13.78 -18.38 3.59
CA ARG A 28 13.84 -18.06 2.16
C ARG A 28 12.73 -17.09 1.73
N THR A 29 11.67 -17.01 2.51
CA THR A 29 10.45 -16.28 2.14
C THR A 29 10.00 -15.43 3.31
N TYR A 30 9.74 -14.17 3.03
CA TYR A 30 9.17 -13.20 3.98
C TYR A 30 7.92 -12.59 3.39
N SER A 31 6.98 -12.24 4.25
CA SER A 31 5.86 -11.37 3.97
C SER A 31 5.82 -10.27 5.02
N MET A 32 5.22 -9.14 4.70
CA MET A 32 5.13 -8.01 5.60
C MET A 32 3.69 -7.51 5.65
N ILE A 33 3.25 -7.14 6.84
CA ILE A 33 1.99 -6.43 7.07
C ILE A 33 2.35 -5.09 7.69
N MET A 34 1.82 -4.01 7.14
CA MET A 34 1.96 -2.65 7.66
C MET A 34 0.57 -2.11 7.95
N GLY A 35 0.35 -1.69 9.20
CA GLY A 35 -0.89 -1.05 9.63
C GLY A 35 -0.60 0.34 10.16
N ALA A 36 -1.24 1.35 9.58
CA ALA A 36 -1.09 2.75 9.95
C ALA A 36 -2.18 3.62 9.27
N HIS A 37 -1.95 4.91 9.10
CA HIS A 37 -2.73 5.73 8.18
C HIS A 37 -2.11 5.69 6.78
N GLY A 38 -2.93 5.41 5.76
CA GLY A 38 -2.54 5.44 4.36
C GLY A 38 -3.07 6.67 3.66
N SER A 39 -2.21 7.36 2.91
CA SER A 39 -2.58 8.51 2.08
C SER A 39 -2.49 8.21 0.57
N GLY A 40 -2.40 6.94 0.24
CA GLY A 40 -2.32 6.47 -1.14
C GLY A 40 -1.13 7.10 -1.89
N TRP A 41 -1.42 7.82 -2.95
CA TRP A 41 -0.42 8.48 -3.80
C TRP A 41 0.01 9.86 -3.30
N ILE A 42 -0.53 10.36 -2.18
CA ILE A 42 -0.20 11.68 -1.64
C ILE A 42 1.12 11.60 -0.87
N PRO A 43 2.09 12.48 -1.16
CA PRO A 43 3.38 12.45 -0.49
C PRO A 43 3.33 13.01 0.93
N LYS A 44 4.17 12.51 1.83
CA LYS A 44 4.33 13.05 3.19
C LYS A 44 4.78 14.52 3.21
N ASN A 45 5.39 14.99 2.14
CA ASN A 45 5.81 16.38 1.99
C ASN A 45 5.21 16.96 0.71
N LYS A 46 4.29 17.93 0.85
CA LYS A 46 3.59 18.60 -0.27
C LYS A 46 4.52 19.27 -1.28
N THR A 47 5.78 19.51 -0.93
CA THR A 47 6.79 20.09 -1.85
C THR A 47 7.47 19.05 -2.75
N ARG A 48 7.36 17.76 -2.45
CA ARG A 48 7.90 16.68 -3.27
C ARG A 48 6.78 16.03 -4.11
N ARG A 49 6.74 16.34 -5.38
CA ARG A 49 5.69 15.89 -6.34
C ARG A 49 5.66 14.40 -6.67
N ARG A 50 6.43 13.51 -5.98
CA ARG A 50 6.61 12.11 -6.44
C ARG A 50 6.57 11.06 -5.34
N THR A 51 6.11 11.37 -4.15
CA THR A 51 6.16 10.41 -3.04
C THR A 51 4.75 10.15 -2.49
N ARG A 52 4.49 8.92 -2.15
CA ARG A 52 3.26 8.38 -1.56
C ARG A 52 3.60 8.02 -0.13
N SER A 53 2.66 8.12 0.80
CA SER A 53 3.01 7.97 2.21
C SER A 53 2.07 7.06 3.00
N ILE A 54 2.64 6.49 4.04
CA ILE A 54 1.98 5.65 5.04
C ILE A 54 2.62 5.92 6.40
N GLY A 55 1.83 6.01 7.45
CA GLY A 55 2.34 6.17 8.81
C GLY A 55 1.43 6.96 9.73
N GLY A 56 2.00 7.76 10.61
CA GLY A 56 1.29 8.61 11.55
C GLY A 56 0.73 9.89 10.93
N LEU A 57 0.26 10.78 11.80
CA LEU A 57 -0.40 12.02 11.39
C LEU A 57 0.57 13.11 10.92
N THR A 58 1.83 13.03 11.29
CA THR A 58 2.84 14.02 10.93
C THR A 58 3.84 13.45 9.91
N ALA A 59 4.42 14.31 9.08
CA ALA A 59 5.39 13.90 8.06
C ALA A 59 6.61 13.17 8.63
N SER A 60 7.00 13.43 9.87
CA SER A 60 8.10 12.74 10.56
C SER A 60 7.74 11.33 11.03
N GLU A 61 6.46 10.99 11.07
CA GLU A 61 5.93 9.68 11.45
C GLU A 61 5.52 8.85 10.24
N GLN A 62 5.73 9.37 9.04
CA GLN A 62 5.33 8.72 7.79
C GLN A 62 6.54 8.22 7.01
N PHE A 63 6.34 7.13 6.28
CA PHE A 63 7.23 6.69 5.22
C PHE A 63 6.71 7.18 3.87
N ASP A 64 7.61 7.58 2.99
CA ASP A 64 7.31 7.53 1.57
C ASP A 64 7.38 6.08 1.07
N ILE A 65 6.55 5.70 0.11
CA ILE A 65 6.51 4.33 -0.40
C ILE A 65 7.86 3.91 -1.01
N SER A 66 8.57 4.84 -1.63
CA SER A 66 9.93 4.59 -2.11
C SER A 66 10.92 4.28 -0.98
N GLU A 67 10.75 4.86 0.21
CA GLU A 67 11.60 4.52 1.37
C GLU A 67 11.36 3.08 1.84
N ILE A 68 10.11 2.59 1.75
CA ILE A 68 9.77 1.20 2.06
C ILE A 68 10.40 0.27 1.01
N ALA A 69 10.26 0.60 -0.27
CA ALA A 69 10.88 -0.16 -1.36
C ALA A 69 12.40 -0.27 -1.18
N ASP A 70 13.06 0.86 -0.93
CA ASP A 70 14.50 0.92 -0.71
C ASP A 70 14.93 0.09 0.52
N ALA A 71 14.20 0.20 1.64
CA ALA A 71 14.50 -0.54 2.86
C ALA A 71 14.43 -2.07 2.65
N ILE A 72 13.46 -2.55 1.87
CA ILE A 72 13.33 -3.96 1.52
C ILE A 72 14.47 -4.38 0.58
N ALA A 73 14.74 -3.58 -0.46
CA ALA A 73 15.78 -3.84 -1.45
C ALA A 73 17.19 -3.89 -0.82
N MET A 74 17.50 -2.99 0.11
CA MET A 74 18.77 -2.97 0.86
C MET A 74 19.04 -4.27 1.61
N ASN A 75 18.00 -5.00 1.97
CA ASN A 75 18.10 -6.28 2.64
C ASN A 75 18.21 -7.48 1.68
N GLY A 76 18.18 -7.24 0.38
CA GLY A 76 18.31 -8.28 -0.65
C GLY A 76 17.18 -9.32 -0.60
N ILE A 77 15.97 -8.91 -0.21
CA ILE A 77 14.79 -9.78 -0.19
C ILE A 77 13.74 -9.30 -1.19
N LYS A 78 12.94 -10.23 -1.68
CA LYS A 78 11.69 -9.94 -2.36
C LYS A 78 10.59 -10.61 -1.54
N LEU A 79 9.66 -9.80 -1.04
CA LEU A 79 8.54 -10.29 -0.24
C LEU A 79 7.61 -11.15 -1.09
N GLN A 80 7.00 -12.15 -0.46
CA GLN A 80 5.92 -12.92 -1.09
C GLN A 80 4.67 -12.07 -1.25
N PHE A 81 4.34 -11.29 -0.22
CA PHE A 81 3.39 -10.20 -0.31
C PHE A 81 3.74 -9.08 0.67
N LEU A 82 3.29 -7.88 0.35
CA LEU A 82 3.19 -6.73 1.24
C LEU A 82 1.71 -6.41 1.42
N CYS A 83 1.24 -6.47 2.66
CA CYS A 83 -0.15 -6.17 2.99
C CYS A 83 -0.21 -4.81 3.70
N PHE A 84 -1.03 -3.92 3.18
CA PHE A 84 -1.35 -2.65 3.80
C PHE A 84 -2.72 -2.74 4.49
N ASP A 85 -2.70 -2.71 5.81
CA ASP A 85 -3.90 -2.55 6.63
C ASP A 85 -4.14 -1.06 6.84
N ASP A 86 -4.43 -0.38 5.72
CA ASP A 86 -4.42 1.07 5.57
C ASP A 86 -5.39 1.52 4.51
N CYS A 87 -5.78 2.79 4.57
CA CYS A 87 -6.63 3.43 3.58
C CYS A 87 -5.87 3.70 2.27
N TYR A 88 -6.53 3.55 1.13
CA TYR A 88 -6.12 4.03 -0.20
C TYR A 88 -4.79 3.48 -0.76
N MET A 89 -4.25 2.40 -0.23
CA MET A 89 -2.94 1.88 -0.66
C MET A 89 -2.99 1.00 -1.92
N SER A 90 -4.18 0.60 -2.39
CA SER A 90 -4.33 -0.16 -3.62
C SER A 90 -4.50 0.76 -4.83
N ASN A 91 -3.40 1.35 -5.28
CA ASN A 91 -3.34 2.15 -6.49
C ASN A 91 -2.10 1.80 -7.33
N VAL A 92 -2.11 2.20 -8.60
CA VAL A 92 -1.07 1.84 -9.56
C VAL A 92 0.29 2.45 -9.22
N GLU A 93 0.30 3.62 -8.62
CA GLU A 93 1.52 4.33 -8.27
C GLU A 93 2.25 3.63 -7.10
N VAL A 94 1.51 3.22 -6.07
CA VAL A 94 2.05 2.43 -4.96
C VAL A 94 2.57 1.08 -5.48
N ALA A 95 1.78 0.43 -6.35
CA ALA A 95 2.19 -0.84 -6.94
C ALA A 95 3.45 -0.70 -7.79
N TYR A 96 3.59 0.39 -8.54
CA TYR A 96 4.75 0.64 -9.38
C TYR A 96 6.04 0.83 -8.57
N ASP A 97 5.97 1.56 -7.46
CA ASP A 97 7.14 1.77 -6.59
C ASP A 97 7.58 0.47 -5.88
N LEU A 98 6.64 -0.45 -5.63
CA LEU A 98 6.90 -1.67 -4.87
C LEU A 98 7.12 -2.94 -5.72
N LYS A 99 6.85 -2.90 -7.03
CA LYS A 99 6.83 -4.08 -7.91
C LYS A 99 8.11 -4.94 -7.89
N ASP A 100 9.24 -4.30 -7.63
CA ASP A 100 10.52 -4.99 -7.65
C ASP A 100 10.86 -5.67 -6.31
N VAL A 101 10.21 -5.25 -5.20
CA VAL A 101 10.49 -5.71 -3.85
C VAL A 101 9.41 -6.61 -3.24
N THR A 102 8.27 -6.76 -3.90
CA THR A 102 7.22 -7.70 -3.51
C THR A 102 6.62 -8.41 -4.73
N ARG A 103 6.07 -9.61 -4.53
CA ARG A 103 5.35 -10.33 -5.60
C ARG A 103 3.89 -9.92 -5.69
N TYR A 104 3.27 -9.70 -4.53
CA TYR A 104 1.86 -9.32 -4.42
C TYR A 104 1.71 -8.16 -3.45
N ILE A 105 0.73 -7.30 -3.70
CA ILE A 105 0.28 -6.29 -2.76
C ILE A 105 -1.16 -6.61 -2.40
N ILE A 106 -1.45 -6.62 -1.09
CA ILE A 106 -2.80 -6.76 -0.55
C ILE A 106 -3.14 -5.41 0.06
N ALA A 107 -4.14 -4.72 -0.46
CA ALA A 107 -4.47 -3.37 -0.02
C ALA A 107 -5.91 -2.97 -0.40
N SER A 108 -6.41 -1.90 0.22
CA SER A 108 -7.71 -1.31 -0.10
C SER A 108 -7.58 -0.15 -1.08
N THR A 109 -8.56 0.00 -1.97
CA THR A 109 -8.73 1.20 -2.82
C THR A 109 -9.50 2.31 -2.11
N SER A 110 -10.15 1.99 -1.00
CA SER A 110 -10.96 2.89 -0.19
C SER A 110 -10.41 2.97 1.24
N GLU A 111 -11.14 3.64 2.11
CA GLU A 111 -10.88 3.60 3.55
C GLU A 111 -10.97 2.18 4.10
N VAL A 112 -10.14 1.91 5.08
CA VAL A 112 -10.21 0.72 5.93
C VAL A 112 -10.66 1.17 7.31
N MET A 113 -11.72 0.54 7.82
CA MET A 113 -12.25 0.87 9.14
C MET A 113 -11.23 0.59 10.24
N ASP A 114 -11.41 1.19 11.39
CA ASP A 114 -10.57 1.03 12.59
C ASP A 114 -10.41 -0.43 13.04
N THR A 115 -11.36 -1.28 12.69
CA THR A 115 -11.27 -2.74 12.90
C THR A 115 -10.24 -3.42 11.99
N GLY A 116 -9.82 -2.76 10.92
CA GLY A 116 -8.76 -3.24 10.03
C GLY A 116 -9.10 -4.53 9.28
N ILE A 117 -8.07 -5.24 8.87
CA ILE A 117 -8.19 -6.56 8.26
C ILE A 117 -8.59 -7.58 9.34
N PRO A 118 -9.63 -8.41 9.12
CA PRO A 118 -10.09 -9.39 10.11
C PRO A 118 -9.11 -10.58 10.23
N TYR A 119 -7.97 -10.37 10.87
CA TYR A 119 -6.88 -11.37 10.98
C TYR A 119 -7.32 -12.70 11.55
N GLU A 120 -8.27 -12.71 12.50
CA GLU A 120 -8.83 -13.95 13.05
C GLU A 120 -9.39 -14.87 11.96
N THR A 121 -9.92 -14.28 10.90
CA THR A 121 -10.51 -15.00 9.77
C THR A 121 -9.47 -15.32 8.69
N VAL A 122 -8.57 -14.38 8.37
CA VAL A 122 -7.72 -14.48 7.17
C VAL A 122 -6.29 -14.91 7.44
N TYR A 123 -5.78 -14.80 8.68
CA TYR A 123 -4.38 -15.06 9.01
C TYR A 123 -3.90 -16.46 8.55
N ARG A 124 -4.71 -17.50 8.72
CA ARG A 124 -4.37 -18.86 8.30
C ARG A 124 -4.09 -18.97 6.79
N TYR A 125 -4.68 -18.11 5.98
CA TYR A 125 -4.48 -18.07 4.53
C TYR A 125 -3.27 -17.22 4.15
N MET A 126 -2.87 -16.27 5.02
CA MET A 126 -1.69 -15.42 4.84
C MET A 126 -0.41 -16.13 5.31
N ALA A 127 -0.47 -16.87 6.42
CA ALA A 127 0.69 -17.47 7.08
C ALA A 127 1.14 -18.82 6.47
N SER A 128 0.55 -19.25 5.36
CA SER A 128 0.97 -20.48 4.67
C SER A 128 2.21 -20.22 3.80
N GLY A 129 2.96 -21.28 3.50
CA GLY A 129 4.09 -21.20 2.55
C GLY A 129 3.67 -20.74 1.15
N GLU A 130 2.40 -20.97 0.79
CA GLU A 130 1.73 -20.45 -0.40
C GLU A 130 0.42 -19.78 0.04
N PRO A 131 0.38 -18.43 0.16
CA PRO A 131 -0.80 -17.72 0.58
C PRO A 131 -1.98 -17.93 -0.38
N ASN A 132 -3.15 -18.12 0.19
CA ASN A 132 -4.38 -18.23 -0.58
C ASN A 132 -5.06 -16.85 -0.68
N TYR A 133 -4.69 -16.06 -1.69
CA TYR A 133 -5.16 -14.70 -1.87
C TYR A 133 -6.67 -14.61 -2.06
N GLU A 134 -7.27 -15.57 -2.78
CA GLU A 134 -8.73 -15.61 -2.98
C GLU A 134 -9.45 -15.82 -1.63
N ALA A 135 -8.94 -16.72 -0.79
CA ALA A 135 -9.52 -16.96 0.54
C ALA A 135 -9.34 -15.77 1.48
N ILE A 136 -8.22 -15.01 1.36
CA ILE A 136 -8.00 -13.78 2.12
C ILE A 136 -9.08 -12.75 1.74
N VAL A 137 -9.29 -12.49 0.45
CA VAL A 137 -10.31 -11.54 -0.02
C VAL A 137 -11.71 -11.98 0.36
N LYS A 138 -12.04 -13.26 0.18
CA LYS A 138 -13.34 -13.81 0.59
C LYS A 138 -13.59 -13.68 2.09
N GLY A 139 -12.57 -13.95 2.91
CA GLY A 139 -12.65 -13.79 4.35
C GLY A 139 -12.89 -12.34 4.78
N PHE A 140 -12.20 -11.39 4.15
CA PHE A 140 -12.42 -9.96 4.36
C PHE A 140 -13.86 -9.56 3.98
N LEU A 141 -14.31 -9.90 2.77
CA LEU A 141 -15.65 -9.57 2.30
C LEU A 141 -16.74 -10.20 3.15
N SER A 142 -16.55 -11.45 3.59
CA SER A 142 -17.50 -12.13 4.48
C SER A 142 -17.64 -11.40 5.81
N TYR A 143 -16.54 -10.94 6.40
CA TYR A 143 -16.56 -10.19 7.64
C TYR A 143 -17.32 -8.87 7.51
N TYR A 144 -17.05 -8.10 6.46
CA TYR A 144 -17.69 -6.81 6.24
C TYR A 144 -19.10 -6.90 5.63
N SER A 145 -19.51 -8.06 5.12
CA SER A 145 -20.88 -8.31 4.62
C SER A 145 -21.84 -8.83 5.69
N ALA A 146 -21.32 -9.35 6.81
CA ALA A 146 -22.14 -9.81 7.93
C ALA A 146 -22.90 -8.63 8.56
N PRO A 147 -23.82 -8.87 9.52
CA PRO A 147 -24.45 -7.79 10.28
C PRO A 147 -23.37 -7.05 11.10
N ASN A 148 -22.60 -6.25 10.42
CA ASN A 148 -21.53 -5.42 10.91
C ASN A 148 -22.07 -3.98 10.94
N PRO A 149 -21.81 -3.18 11.98
CA PRO A 149 -22.21 -1.78 12.02
C PRO A 149 -21.63 -0.96 10.86
N TYR A 150 -20.56 -1.45 10.24
CA TYR A 150 -19.88 -0.81 9.10
C TYR A 150 -19.72 -1.82 7.94
N PRO A 151 -20.82 -2.10 7.18
CA PRO A 151 -20.80 -3.16 6.16
C PRO A 151 -20.21 -2.67 4.84
N TYR A 152 -19.04 -2.08 4.87
CA TYR A 152 -18.35 -1.59 3.67
C TYR A 152 -16.82 -1.71 3.81
N GLY A 153 -16.20 -1.95 2.70
CA GLY A 153 -14.74 -2.07 2.57
C GLY A 153 -14.39 -2.65 1.22
N SER A 154 -13.19 -2.43 0.80
CA SER A 154 -12.62 -3.07 -0.39
C SER A 154 -11.29 -3.70 -0.02
N LEU A 155 -10.96 -4.81 -0.68
CA LEU A 155 -9.64 -5.42 -0.60
C LEU A 155 -9.25 -5.94 -1.97
N SER A 156 -8.09 -5.55 -2.44
CA SER A 156 -7.52 -5.95 -3.72
C SER A 156 -6.24 -6.74 -3.51
N VAL A 157 -5.95 -7.61 -4.46
CA VAL A 157 -4.65 -8.28 -4.59
C VAL A 157 -4.05 -7.90 -5.94
N ILE A 158 -2.92 -7.23 -5.91
CA ILE A 158 -2.19 -6.80 -7.11
C ILE A 158 -1.04 -7.77 -7.33
N ASP A 159 -0.99 -8.40 -8.51
CA ASP A 159 0.19 -9.16 -8.96
C ASP A 159 1.22 -8.21 -9.57
N CYS A 160 2.34 -8.02 -8.86
CA CYS A 160 3.38 -7.09 -9.26
C CYS A 160 4.11 -7.49 -10.54
N ASN A 161 3.97 -8.72 -11.01
CA ASN A 161 4.57 -9.14 -12.28
C ASN A 161 3.97 -8.42 -13.50
N TYR A 162 2.74 -7.92 -13.39
CA TYR A 162 2.03 -7.25 -14.48
C TYR A 162 2.06 -5.72 -14.39
N VAL A 163 2.61 -5.16 -13.32
CA VAL A 163 2.57 -3.71 -13.08
C VAL A 163 3.39 -2.93 -14.12
N GLU A 164 4.55 -3.45 -14.56
CA GLU A 164 5.35 -2.81 -15.59
C GLU A 164 4.65 -2.84 -16.96
N ASP A 165 3.97 -3.93 -17.28
CA ASP A 165 3.18 -4.03 -18.52
C ASP A 165 2.03 -3.04 -18.52
N MET A 166 1.31 -2.92 -17.39
CA MET A 166 0.27 -1.91 -17.20
C MET A 166 0.81 -0.50 -17.35
N ALA A 167 1.93 -0.19 -16.71
CA ALA A 167 2.57 1.13 -16.81
C ALA A 167 2.97 1.45 -18.26
N ARG A 168 3.44 0.46 -19.02
CA ARG A 168 3.74 0.62 -20.45
C ARG A 168 2.50 0.94 -21.27
N VAL A 169 1.39 0.25 -21.03
CA VAL A 169 0.12 0.51 -21.72
C VAL A 169 -0.39 1.92 -21.40
N ILE A 170 -0.34 2.33 -20.13
CA ILE A 170 -0.74 3.68 -19.72
C ILE A 170 0.14 4.74 -20.42
N ARG A 171 1.47 4.54 -20.47
CA ARG A 171 2.37 5.45 -21.20
C ARG A 171 2.02 5.55 -22.69
N GLN A 172 1.74 4.41 -23.34
CA GLN A 172 1.33 4.39 -24.74
C GLN A 172 0.01 5.13 -24.97
N PHE A 173 -0.97 4.92 -24.10
CA PHE A 173 -2.25 5.62 -24.15
C PHE A 173 -2.06 7.14 -24.02
N ASN A 174 -1.25 7.59 -23.08
CA ASN A 174 -0.96 9.01 -22.89
C ASN A 174 -0.19 9.64 -24.07
N HIS A 175 0.64 8.86 -24.77
CA HIS A 175 1.37 9.33 -25.94
C HIS A 175 0.56 9.29 -27.23
N SER A 176 -0.49 8.49 -27.32
CA SER A 176 -1.35 8.37 -28.51
C SER A 176 -2.29 9.58 -28.68
N GLY A 177 -2.17 10.57 -27.82
CA GLY A 177 -2.67 11.93 -28.04
C GLY A 177 -4.12 12.03 -28.45
N THR A 178 -5.04 11.66 -27.60
CA THR A 178 -6.30 12.38 -27.58
C THR A 178 -6.06 13.58 -26.68
N ASP A 179 -6.10 14.77 -27.25
CA ASP A 179 -6.00 16.04 -26.54
C ASP A 179 -6.90 16.02 -25.31
N ALA A 180 -6.36 15.64 -24.19
CA ALA A 180 -6.97 16.00 -22.93
C ALA A 180 -6.99 17.53 -22.92
N PRO A 181 -8.12 18.19 -22.65
CA PRO A 181 -8.18 19.64 -22.65
C PRO A 181 -7.07 20.15 -21.72
N SER A 182 -6.08 20.83 -22.31
CA SER A 182 -5.01 21.47 -21.57
C SER A 182 -5.66 22.51 -20.67
N GLY A 183 -5.73 22.24 -19.36
CA GLY A 183 -6.25 23.21 -18.41
C GLY A 183 -7.07 22.68 -17.26
N ALA A 184 -7.36 21.40 -17.18
CA ALA A 184 -7.87 20.84 -15.95
C ALA A 184 -6.67 20.60 -14.99
N GLU A 185 -6.24 21.63 -14.29
CA GLU A 185 -5.53 21.45 -13.04
C GLU A 185 -6.50 20.72 -12.08
N VAL A 186 -6.41 19.41 -12.02
CA VAL A 186 -7.03 18.68 -10.93
C VAL A 186 -6.24 19.07 -9.68
N ALA A 187 -6.82 19.96 -8.90
CA ALA A 187 -6.26 20.32 -7.61
C ALA A 187 -6.01 19.03 -6.82
N PRO A 188 -4.85 18.87 -6.18
CA PRO A 188 -4.61 17.74 -5.30
C PRO A 188 -5.73 17.73 -4.25
N GLN A 189 -6.58 16.72 -4.27
CA GLN A 189 -7.61 16.59 -3.25
C GLN A 189 -6.89 16.26 -1.94
N ASP A 190 -7.16 17.06 -0.92
CA ASP A 190 -6.65 16.79 0.43
C ASP A 190 -7.43 15.57 0.96
N PRO A 191 -6.77 14.48 1.41
CA PRO A 191 -7.44 13.33 1.98
C PRO A 191 -8.36 13.71 3.14
N TYR A 192 -8.00 14.70 3.94
CA TYR A 192 -8.83 15.21 5.03
C TYR A 192 -10.10 15.92 4.56
N GLU A 193 -10.08 16.54 3.38
CA GLU A 193 -11.30 17.10 2.79
C GLU A 193 -12.20 16.00 2.23
N MET A 194 -11.64 14.87 1.78
CA MET A 194 -12.42 13.73 1.28
C MET A 194 -13.16 12.98 2.39
N GLU A 195 -12.60 12.88 3.59
CA GLU A 195 -13.27 12.26 4.75
C GLU A 195 -14.55 13.02 5.15
N ASN A 196 -14.63 14.31 4.89
CA ASN A 196 -15.78 15.12 5.27
C ASN A 196 -16.91 15.18 4.23
N HIS A 197 -16.75 14.64 3.04
CA HIS A 197 -17.68 14.87 1.93
C HIS A 197 -18.39 13.64 1.36
N ASN A 198 -18.35 12.46 1.94
CA ASN A 198 -19.09 11.25 1.49
C ASN A 198 -19.10 11.00 -0.03
N CYS A 199 -18.17 11.58 -0.78
CA CYS A 199 -18.15 11.52 -2.23
C CYS A 199 -16.76 11.12 -2.72
N LEU A 200 -16.55 9.81 -2.85
CA LEU A 200 -15.31 9.22 -3.31
C LEU A 200 -15.31 9.12 -4.84
N LEU A 201 -14.98 10.20 -5.52
CA LEU A 201 -14.46 10.13 -6.88
C LEU A 201 -12.92 10.15 -6.79
N TYR A 202 -12.34 8.96 -6.63
CA TYR A 202 -10.90 8.80 -6.69
C TYR A 202 -10.45 8.80 -8.15
N THR A 203 -9.89 9.93 -8.58
CA THR A 203 -9.20 10.01 -9.86
C THR A 203 -7.70 10.03 -9.57
N SER A 204 -7.04 8.89 -9.75
CA SER A 204 -5.58 8.87 -9.74
C SER A 204 -5.05 9.72 -10.89
N PRO A 205 -4.17 10.70 -10.65
CA PRO A 205 -3.53 11.40 -11.74
C PRO A 205 -2.67 10.40 -12.51
N SER A 206 -2.83 10.39 -13.81
CA SER A 206 -2.03 9.55 -14.70
C SER A 206 -0.53 9.74 -14.42
N PRO A 207 0.25 8.66 -14.28
CA PRO A 207 1.70 8.78 -14.13
C PRO A 207 2.28 9.47 -15.37
N ARG A 208 2.97 10.59 -15.14
CA ARG A 208 3.69 11.34 -16.18
C ARG A 208 5.06 10.74 -16.41
#